data_b9798ef1f95a2f7316046267b86041b8
#
_entry.id   b9798ef1f95a2f7316046267b86041b8
#
_cell.length_a   1.000
_cell.length_b   1.000
_cell.length_c   1.000
_cell.angle_alpha   90.00
_cell.angle_beta   90.00
_cell.angle_gamma   90.00
#
_symmetry.space_group_name_H-M   'P 1'
#
loop_
_entity.id
_entity.type
_entity.pdbx_description
1 polymer ?
#
loop_
_entity_poly.entity_id
_entity_poly.type
_entity_poly.pdbx_seq_one_letter_code
_entity_poly.pdbx_strand_id
1 'polypeptide(L)'
;QRLSENSLGMTAAFPSETKYSLISDEALNAFDFINIMAYDYTGSWNPSAPGQHSSAEHARRVVNYWKNTIGVSGEKLTLGVPFYGYDFQNSTTVKSFTYGSMVASDISNADRDNVGNKYYNGRPTIRNKVRLAAESLSGIMIWELGQDSFTEYSLLETIHKKYTDLGVETTNLCGN
;
A
#
# COMPACT_ATOMS: atom_id res chain seq x y z
N GLN A 1 12.83 -24.22 6.05
CA GLN A 1 13.42 -25.48 5.52
C GLN A 1 12.37 -26.32 4.78
N ARG A 2 11.21 -26.67 5.37
CA ARG A 2 10.17 -27.47 4.69
C ARG A 2 9.55 -26.82 3.45
N LEU A 3 9.44 -25.47 3.39
CA LEU A 3 8.88 -24.79 2.24
C LEU A 3 9.83 -24.84 1.05
N SER A 4 11.11 -24.56 1.26
CA SER A 4 12.13 -24.59 0.20
C SER A 4 12.36 -26.01 -0.35
N GLU A 5 12.28 -27.04 0.49
CA GLU A 5 12.35 -28.45 0.08
C GLU A 5 11.19 -28.84 -0.89
N ASN A 6 10.09 -28.09 -0.85
CA ASN A 6 8.91 -28.29 -1.72
C ASN A 6 8.77 -27.22 -2.81
N SER A 7 9.81 -26.40 -3.04
CA SER A 7 9.79 -25.28 -4.01
C SER A 7 8.65 -24.27 -3.75
N LEU A 8 8.29 -24.07 -2.48
CA LEU A 8 7.27 -23.12 -2.06
C LEU A 8 7.93 -21.85 -1.51
N GLY A 9 7.40 -20.70 -1.93
CA GLY A 9 7.80 -19.39 -1.42
C GLY A 9 7.19 -19.09 -0.05
N MET A 10 7.83 -18.19 0.69
CA MET A 10 7.36 -17.68 1.97
C MET A 10 7.27 -16.16 1.92
N THR A 11 6.10 -15.62 2.21
CA THR A 11 5.89 -14.18 2.27
C THR A 11 5.24 -13.77 3.59
N ALA A 12 5.41 -12.51 3.96
CA ALA A 12 4.75 -11.95 5.12
C ALA A 12 4.35 -10.49 4.89
N ALA A 13 3.34 -10.02 5.63
CA ALA A 13 2.99 -8.62 5.71
C ALA A 13 3.42 -8.06 7.06
N PHE A 14 4.18 -6.97 7.06
CA PHE A 14 4.66 -6.31 8.27
C PHE A 14 4.13 -4.90 8.41
N PRO A 15 3.94 -4.41 9.66
CA PRO A 15 3.60 -3.03 9.92
C PRO A 15 4.66 -2.07 9.37
N SER A 16 4.28 -0.83 9.11
CA SER A 16 5.13 0.18 8.48
C SER A 16 6.46 0.40 9.20
N GLU A 17 6.45 0.67 10.51
CA GLU A 17 7.66 1.05 11.27
C GLU A 17 7.74 0.44 12.69
N THR A 18 6.74 -0.37 13.10
CA THR A 18 6.67 -0.88 14.47
C THR A 18 6.90 -2.39 14.56
N LYS A 19 7.37 -2.85 15.72
CA LYS A 19 7.57 -4.27 16.08
C LYS A 19 8.64 -5.01 15.29
N TYR A 20 9.31 -4.36 14.36
CA TYR A 20 10.36 -4.98 13.57
C TYR A 20 11.51 -5.50 14.45
N SER A 21 11.95 -4.76 15.47
CA SER A 21 13.05 -5.14 16.37
C SER A 21 12.86 -6.49 17.08
N LEU A 22 11.66 -7.06 17.00
CA LEU A 22 11.36 -8.40 17.54
C LEU A 22 11.63 -9.52 16.52
N ILE A 23 12.02 -9.18 15.29
CA ILE A 23 12.26 -10.14 14.21
C ILE A 23 13.75 -10.18 13.90
N SER A 24 14.35 -11.39 13.97
CA SER A 24 15.77 -11.55 13.66
C SER A 24 16.06 -11.36 12.17
N ASP A 25 17.29 -10.96 11.85
CA ASP A 25 17.75 -10.85 10.46
C ASP A 25 17.65 -12.19 9.71
N GLU A 26 17.90 -13.31 10.41
CA GLU A 26 17.72 -14.66 9.86
C GLU A 26 16.28 -14.90 9.43
N ALA A 27 15.30 -14.48 10.25
CA ALA A 27 13.88 -14.59 9.92
C ALA A 27 13.51 -13.70 8.73
N LEU A 28 14.02 -12.46 8.67
CA LEU A 28 13.79 -11.56 7.54
C LEU A 28 14.37 -12.11 6.24
N ASN A 29 15.56 -12.69 6.30
CA ASN A 29 16.23 -13.28 5.15
C ASN A 29 15.53 -14.53 4.61
N ALA A 30 14.76 -15.22 5.45
CA ALA A 30 14.01 -16.42 5.07
C ALA A 30 12.77 -16.11 4.18
N PHE A 31 12.28 -14.87 4.17
CA PHE A 31 11.16 -14.49 3.31
C PHE A 31 11.62 -14.23 1.86
N ASP A 32 10.84 -14.69 0.90
CA ASP A 32 11.00 -14.35 -0.52
C ASP A 32 10.54 -12.91 -0.78
N PHE A 33 9.36 -12.53 -0.20
CA PHE A 33 8.84 -11.17 -0.22
C PHE A 33 8.34 -10.74 1.16
N ILE A 34 8.54 -9.45 1.42
CA ILE A 34 7.99 -8.74 2.58
C ILE A 34 7.06 -7.66 2.08
N ASN A 35 5.78 -7.76 2.43
CA ASN A 35 4.77 -6.78 2.09
C ASN A 35 4.69 -5.73 3.21
N ILE A 36 5.10 -4.50 2.94
CA ILE A 36 5.07 -3.42 3.93
C ILE A 36 3.68 -2.81 3.94
N MET A 37 2.95 -2.94 5.03
CA MET A 37 1.64 -2.31 5.23
C MET A 37 1.81 -0.80 5.50
N ALA A 38 2.09 -0.01 4.45
CA ALA A 38 2.33 1.44 4.52
C ALA A 38 1.02 2.24 4.57
N TYR A 39 0.11 1.80 5.43
CA TYR A 39 -1.20 2.39 5.68
C TYR A 39 -1.58 2.22 7.15
N ASP A 40 -2.75 2.72 7.53
CA ASP A 40 -3.23 2.71 8.91
C ASP A 40 -2.34 3.49 9.89
N TYR A 41 -1.77 4.62 9.44
CA TYR A 41 -1.03 5.51 10.30
C TYR A 41 -1.92 6.22 11.33
N THR A 42 -3.18 6.48 10.96
CA THR A 42 -4.28 6.87 11.83
C THR A 42 -5.56 6.15 11.41
N GLY A 43 -6.59 6.13 12.23
CA GLY A 43 -7.83 5.41 11.94
C GLY A 43 -8.76 5.35 13.15
N SER A 44 -9.61 4.31 13.22
CA SER A 44 -10.62 4.15 14.26
C SER A 44 -10.06 4.04 15.68
N TRP A 45 -8.82 3.65 15.85
CA TRP A 45 -8.11 3.61 17.15
C TRP A 45 -7.61 4.97 17.63
N ASN A 46 -7.65 6.00 16.77
CA ASN A 46 -7.23 7.36 17.11
C ASN A 46 -8.20 8.41 16.54
N PRO A 47 -9.47 8.41 16.98
CA PRO A 47 -10.52 9.25 16.42
C PRO A 47 -10.30 10.75 16.65
N SER A 48 -9.48 11.13 17.63
CA SER A 48 -9.14 12.52 17.93
C SER A 48 -8.04 13.10 17.01
N ALA A 49 -7.42 12.27 16.15
CA ALA A 49 -6.39 12.71 15.21
C ALA A 49 -6.81 12.42 13.77
N PRO A 50 -7.80 13.14 13.21
CA PRO A 50 -8.21 13.01 11.83
C PRO A 50 -7.06 13.35 10.88
N GLY A 51 -6.89 12.57 9.83
CA GLY A 51 -5.82 12.80 8.88
C GLY A 51 -5.62 11.64 7.90
N GLN A 52 -4.63 11.83 7.03
CA GLN A 52 -4.28 10.85 6.00
C GLN A 52 -3.58 9.63 6.64
N HIS A 53 -4.20 8.47 6.53
CA HIS A 53 -3.67 7.23 7.08
C HIS A 53 -2.59 6.56 6.20
N SER A 54 -2.39 7.04 4.97
CA SER A 54 -1.44 6.47 4.01
C SER A 54 -0.95 7.53 3.02
N SER A 55 -0.27 8.59 3.50
CA SER A 55 0.26 9.65 2.63
C SER A 55 1.44 9.18 1.79
N ALA A 56 1.76 9.89 0.69
CA ALA A 56 2.97 9.64 -0.09
C ALA A 56 4.25 9.92 0.70
N GLU A 57 4.22 10.86 1.64
CA GLU A 57 5.33 11.16 2.54
C GLU A 57 5.58 9.99 3.51
N HIS A 58 4.50 9.46 4.13
CA HIS A 58 4.59 8.27 4.97
C HIS A 58 5.17 7.09 4.20
N ALA A 59 4.72 6.85 2.97
CA ALA A 59 5.27 5.78 2.13
C ALA A 59 6.78 5.93 1.91
N ARG A 60 7.28 7.14 1.60
CA ARG A 60 8.73 7.39 1.46
C ARG A 60 9.50 7.12 2.76
N ARG A 61 8.97 7.56 3.90
CA ARG A 61 9.60 7.34 5.21
C ARG A 61 9.69 5.84 5.52
N VAL A 62 8.63 5.10 5.27
CA VAL A 62 8.57 3.66 5.50
C VAL A 62 9.54 2.90 4.58
N VAL A 63 9.61 3.24 3.29
CA VAL A 63 10.58 2.66 2.37
C VAL A 63 12.01 2.92 2.83
N ASN A 64 12.31 4.16 3.23
CA ASN A 64 13.64 4.50 3.76
C ASN A 64 13.97 3.71 5.04
N TYR A 65 13.02 3.55 5.93
CA TYR A 65 13.18 2.76 7.16
C TYR A 65 13.53 1.30 6.83
N TRP A 66 12.76 0.62 6.00
CA TRP A 66 12.99 -0.79 5.65
C TRP A 66 14.30 -1.01 4.89
N LYS A 67 14.65 -0.13 3.97
CA LYS A 67 15.87 -0.27 3.17
C LYS A 67 17.13 0.13 3.93
N ASN A 68 17.10 1.27 4.62
CA ASN A 68 18.30 1.91 5.14
C ASN A 68 18.50 1.69 6.65
N THR A 69 17.43 1.55 7.44
CA THR A 69 17.53 1.30 8.87
C THR A 69 17.55 -0.19 9.16
N ILE A 70 16.63 -0.92 8.50
CA ILE A 70 16.52 -2.37 8.66
C ILE A 70 17.52 -3.12 7.75
N GLY A 71 17.84 -2.57 6.58
CA GLY A 71 18.80 -3.15 5.66
C GLY A 71 18.24 -4.24 4.74
N VAL A 72 16.92 -4.35 4.59
CA VAL A 72 16.31 -5.31 3.65
C VAL A 72 16.43 -4.81 2.22
N SER A 73 16.91 -5.67 1.30
CA SER A 73 16.98 -5.33 -0.12
C SER A 73 15.61 -4.93 -0.67
N GLY A 74 15.58 -3.86 -1.47
CA GLY A 74 14.36 -3.42 -2.15
C GLY A 74 13.72 -4.48 -3.04
N GLU A 75 14.50 -5.41 -3.59
CA GLU A 75 14.04 -6.54 -4.39
C GLU A 75 13.16 -7.52 -3.62
N LYS A 76 13.23 -7.50 -2.29
CA LYS A 76 12.38 -8.30 -1.40
C LYS A 76 11.20 -7.53 -0.82
N LEU A 77 11.05 -6.24 -1.12
CA LEU A 77 10.05 -5.39 -0.51
C LEU A 77 8.97 -5.00 -1.49
N THR A 78 7.70 -5.05 -1.07
CA THR A 78 6.59 -4.43 -1.77
C THR A 78 5.97 -3.32 -0.93
N LEU A 79 5.49 -2.27 -1.57
CA LEU A 79 4.82 -1.16 -0.91
C LEU A 79 3.31 -1.39 -0.85
N GLY A 80 2.76 -1.53 0.34
CA GLY A 80 1.32 -1.64 0.56
C GLY A 80 0.58 -0.33 0.29
N VAL A 81 -0.51 -0.41 -0.47
CA VAL A 81 -1.41 0.70 -0.73
C VAL A 81 -2.84 0.32 -0.38
N PRO A 82 -3.62 1.25 0.26
CA PRO A 82 -5.00 0.98 0.63
C PRO A 82 -5.96 1.38 -0.50
N PHE A 83 -6.99 0.56 -0.72
CA PHE A 83 -8.14 0.89 -1.57
C PHE A 83 -9.37 1.29 -0.73
N TYR A 84 -9.11 1.82 0.46
CA TYR A 84 -10.09 2.28 1.43
C TYR A 84 -9.62 3.56 2.12
N GLY A 85 -10.52 4.13 2.90
CA GLY A 85 -10.23 5.29 3.72
C GLY A 85 -11.01 5.31 5.03
N TYR A 86 -10.82 6.38 5.78
CA TYR A 86 -11.47 6.63 7.05
C TYR A 86 -12.23 7.94 7.05
N ASP A 87 -13.48 7.88 7.54
CA ASP A 87 -14.38 9.00 7.79
C ASP A 87 -14.37 9.35 9.27
N PHE A 88 -13.71 10.43 9.63
CA PHE A 88 -13.64 10.95 11.01
C PHE A 88 -14.87 11.79 11.30
N GLN A 89 -15.99 11.13 11.61
CA GLN A 89 -17.29 11.77 11.80
C GLN A 89 -17.30 12.72 13.00
N ASN A 90 -16.58 12.37 14.06
CA ASN A 90 -16.36 13.20 15.25
C ASN A 90 -15.16 12.65 16.05
N SER A 91 -14.86 13.26 17.21
CA SER A 91 -13.72 12.89 18.08
C SER A 91 -13.79 11.48 18.69
N THR A 92 -14.86 10.75 18.50
CA THR A 92 -15.07 9.40 19.07
C THR A 92 -15.48 8.35 18.02
N THR A 93 -15.85 8.79 16.82
CA THR A 93 -16.42 7.90 15.80
C THR A 93 -15.69 8.04 14.47
N VAL A 94 -15.08 6.94 14.05
CA VAL A 94 -14.44 6.80 12.73
C VAL A 94 -15.01 5.56 12.06
N LYS A 95 -15.36 5.68 10.77
CA LYS A 95 -15.83 4.57 9.95
C LYS A 95 -14.92 4.38 8.76
N SER A 96 -14.63 3.14 8.40
CA SER A 96 -13.99 2.82 7.13
C SER A 96 -15.01 2.91 5.97
N PHE A 97 -14.49 3.19 4.77
CA PHE A 97 -15.25 3.16 3.52
C PHE A 97 -14.36 2.71 2.37
N THR A 98 -14.95 2.21 1.30
CA THR A 98 -14.22 1.75 0.12
C THR A 98 -13.91 2.92 -0.82
N TYR A 99 -12.77 2.88 -1.53
CA TYR A 99 -12.47 3.83 -2.59
C TYR A 99 -13.59 3.85 -3.65
N GLY A 100 -14.07 2.66 -4.06
CA GLY A 100 -15.17 2.56 -5.03
C GLY A 100 -16.43 3.31 -4.61
N SER A 101 -16.76 3.33 -3.31
CA SER A 101 -17.93 4.09 -2.81
C SER A 101 -17.75 5.61 -2.94
N MET A 102 -16.51 6.10 -2.80
CA MET A 102 -16.20 7.52 -3.00
C MET A 102 -16.36 7.92 -4.47
N VAL A 103 -15.84 7.10 -5.38
CA VAL A 103 -15.99 7.34 -6.84
C VAL A 103 -17.44 7.26 -7.26
N ALA A 104 -18.19 6.28 -6.74
CA ALA A 104 -19.63 6.14 -7.04
C ALA A 104 -20.46 7.33 -6.55
N SER A 105 -20.06 8.00 -5.48
CA SER A 105 -20.77 9.20 -4.98
C SER A 105 -20.49 10.44 -5.82
N ASP A 106 -19.29 10.59 -6.35
CA ASP A 106 -18.86 11.65 -7.26
C ASP A 106 -17.55 11.23 -7.93
N ILE A 107 -17.51 11.15 -9.25
CA ILE A 107 -16.33 10.75 -10.03
C ILE A 107 -15.13 11.67 -9.81
N SER A 108 -15.34 12.94 -9.46
CA SER A 108 -14.26 13.88 -9.15
C SER A 108 -13.45 13.48 -7.92
N ASN A 109 -13.99 12.60 -7.06
CA ASN A 109 -13.31 12.06 -5.89
C ASN A 109 -12.19 11.09 -6.26
N ALA A 110 -12.19 10.55 -7.48
CA ALA A 110 -11.13 9.66 -7.94
C ALA A 110 -9.72 10.28 -7.88
N ASP A 111 -9.62 11.59 -8.00
CA ASP A 111 -8.36 12.33 -8.02
C ASP A 111 -8.07 13.14 -6.74
N ARG A 112 -8.84 12.89 -5.68
CA ARG A 112 -8.68 13.54 -4.38
C ARG A 112 -8.14 12.55 -3.33
N ASP A 113 -7.44 13.08 -2.33
CA ASP A 113 -6.97 12.33 -1.17
C ASP A 113 -7.85 12.55 0.07
N ASN A 114 -8.75 13.53 0.01
CA ASN A 114 -9.76 13.76 1.03
C ASN A 114 -10.98 14.50 0.50
N VAL A 115 -12.12 14.28 1.16
CA VAL A 115 -13.36 15.03 0.98
C VAL A 115 -13.98 15.26 2.37
N GLY A 116 -13.96 16.51 2.82
CA GLY A 116 -14.32 16.82 4.22
C GLY A 116 -13.41 16.04 5.18
N ASN A 117 -14.02 15.26 6.09
CA ASN A 117 -13.31 14.45 7.08
C ASN A 117 -13.03 13.00 6.61
N LYS A 118 -13.24 12.71 5.33
CA LYS A 118 -12.93 11.42 4.72
C LYS A 118 -11.56 11.47 4.08
N TYR A 119 -10.63 10.61 4.52
CA TYR A 119 -9.26 10.54 4.04
C TYR A 119 -8.99 9.18 3.39
N TYR A 120 -8.41 9.18 2.21
CA TYR A 120 -8.09 8.00 1.39
C TYR A 120 -6.96 8.33 0.41
N ASN A 121 -6.65 7.44 -0.54
CA ASN A 121 -5.73 7.76 -1.62
C ASN A 121 -6.47 7.84 -2.96
N GLY A 122 -6.41 8.99 -3.61
CA GLY A 122 -6.81 9.17 -5.00
C GLY A 122 -5.73 8.72 -5.98
N ARG A 123 -6.10 8.68 -7.27
CA ARG A 123 -5.20 8.25 -8.35
C ARG A 123 -3.85 9.00 -8.41
N PRO A 124 -3.76 10.33 -8.15
CA PRO A 124 -2.47 11.02 -8.13
C PRO A 124 -1.51 10.49 -7.06
N THR A 125 -2.00 10.25 -5.84
CA THR A 125 -1.17 9.68 -4.76
C THR A 125 -0.78 8.24 -5.04
N ILE A 126 -1.68 7.43 -5.59
CA ILE A 126 -1.34 6.06 -6.03
C ILE A 126 -0.24 6.10 -7.11
N ARG A 127 -0.33 6.96 -8.14
CA ARG A 127 0.74 7.11 -9.15
C ARG A 127 2.10 7.47 -8.55
N ASN A 128 2.12 8.33 -7.53
CA ASN A 128 3.35 8.70 -6.83
C ASN A 128 3.95 7.52 -6.04
N LYS A 129 3.10 6.71 -5.41
CA LYS A 129 3.54 5.49 -4.70
C LYS A 129 4.05 4.42 -5.66
N VAL A 130 3.41 4.24 -6.82
CA VAL A 130 3.89 3.33 -7.86
C VAL A 130 5.26 3.74 -8.38
N ARG A 131 5.49 5.05 -8.62
CA ARG A 131 6.82 5.54 -9.00
C ARG A 131 7.86 5.21 -7.94
N LEU A 132 7.56 5.49 -6.66
CA LEU A 132 8.46 5.17 -5.55
C LEU A 132 8.78 3.66 -5.48
N ALA A 133 7.78 2.81 -5.69
CA ALA A 133 7.98 1.37 -5.71
C ALA A 133 8.82 0.91 -6.91
N ALA A 134 8.53 1.40 -8.11
CA ALA A 134 9.29 1.09 -9.32
C ALA A 134 10.77 1.49 -9.24
N GLU A 135 11.08 2.60 -8.56
CA GLU A 135 12.46 3.09 -8.38
C GLU A 135 13.24 2.33 -7.29
N SER A 136 12.57 1.68 -6.37
CA SER A 136 13.21 1.28 -5.12
C SER A 136 12.86 -0.11 -4.60
N LEU A 137 11.78 -0.72 -5.08
CA LEU A 137 11.21 -1.95 -4.55
C LEU A 137 10.87 -2.94 -5.67
N SER A 138 10.40 -4.13 -5.31
CA SER A 138 9.94 -5.14 -6.27
C SER A 138 8.50 -4.93 -6.74
N GLY A 139 7.70 -4.08 -6.08
CA GLY A 139 6.34 -3.82 -6.52
C GLY A 139 5.40 -3.20 -5.50
N ILE A 140 4.11 -3.30 -5.81
CA ILE A 140 2.99 -2.82 -4.98
C ILE A 140 2.21 -4.02 -4.41
N MET A 141 1.81 -3.92 -3.15
CA MET A 141 0.81 -4.80 -2.54
C MET A 141 -0.47 -3.99 -2.29
N ILE A 142 -1.62 -4.58 -2.51
CA ILE A 142 -2.92 -3.91 -2.45
C ILE A 142 -3.76 -4.49 -1.31
N TRP A 143 -4.32 -3.63 -0.45
CA TRP A 143 -5.35 -3.97 0.51
C TRP A 143 -6.58 -3.09 0.32
N GLU A 144 -7.68 -3.63 -0.19
CA GLU A 144 -7.86 -4.89 -0.91
C GLU A 144 -8.60 -4.67 -2.24
N LEU A 145 -8.44 -5.57 -3.18
CA LEU A 145 -8.97 -5.42 -4.55
C LEU A 145 -10.48 -5.24 -4.61
N GLY A 146 -11.25 -5.88 -3.72
CA GLY A 146 -12.71 -5.75 -3.67
C GLY A 146 -13.22 -4.36 -3.29
N GLN A 147 -12.34 -3.45 -2.86
CA GLN A 147 -12.67 -2.08 -2.47
C GLN A 147 -12.39 -1.04 -3.56
N ASP A 148 -11.91 -1.48 -4.73
CA ASP A 148 -11.65 -0.61 -5.88
C ASP A 148 -12.95 -0.10 -6.53
N SER A 149 -12.80 0.87 -7.44
CA SER A 149 -13.82 1.22 -8.42
C SER A 149 -13.67 0.32 -9.65
N PHE A 150 -14.75 -0.35 -10.05
CA PHE A 150 -14.76 -1.22 -11.24
C PHE A 150 -15.14 -0.45 -12.52
N THR A 151 -14.62 0.80 -12.66
CA THR A 151 -14.81 1.71 -13.78
C THR A 151 -13.45 2.20 -14.29
N GLU A 152 -13.43 3.10 -15.28
CA GLU A 152 -12.22 3.78 -15.76
C GLU A 152 -11.46 4.57 -14.68
N TYR A 153 -12.04 4.71 -13.48
CA TYR A 153 -11.42 5.37 -12.32
C TYR A 153 -10.71 4.40 -11.36
N SER A 154 -10.56 3.12 -11.74
CA SER A 154 -9.92 2.07 -10.93
C SER A 154 -8.49 2.45 -10.48
N LEU A 155 -8.17 2.16 -9.22
CA LEU A 155 -6.80 2.29 -8.71
C LEU A 155 -5.90 1.19 -9.24
N LEU A 156 -6.40 -0.03 -9.44
CA LEU A 156 -5.64 -1.13 -10.05
C LEU A 156 -5.21 -0.76 -11.47
N GLU A 157 -6.13 -0.23 -12.28
CA GLU A 157 -5.82 0.25 -13.62
C GLU A 157 -4.83 1.44 -13.59
N THR A 158 -4.95 2.33 -12.60
CA THR A 158 -4.01 3.42 -12.36
C THR A 158 -2.59 2.91 -12.06
N ILE A 159 -2.48 1.85 -11.26
CA ILE A 159 -1.20 1.18 -10.95
C ILE A 159 -0.60 0.58 -12.23
N HIS A 160 -1.40 -0.21 -12.97
CA HIS A 160 -0.97 -0.85 -14.21
C HIS A 160 -0.48 0.17 -15.24
N LYS A 161 -1.28 1.19 -15.56
CA LYS A 161 -0.90 2.27 -16.49
C LYS A 161 0.38 2.96 -16.04
N LYS A 162 0.53 3.22 -14.73
CA LYS A 162 1.73 3.91 -14.24
C LYS A 162 2.99 3.05 -14.37
N TYR A 163 2.93 1.74 -14.16
CA TYR A 163 4.05 0.84 -14.42
C TYR A 163 4.39 0.80 -15.91
N THR A 164 3.38 0.73 -16.79
CA THR A 164 3.57 0.79 -18.25
C THR A 164 4.24 2.10 -18.68
N ASP A 165 3.80 3.26 -18.17
CA ASP A 165 4.41 4.57 -18.42
C ASP A 165 5.88 4.66 -17.99
N LEU A 166 6.27 3.86 -16.99
CA LEU A 166 7.65 3.76 -16.49
C LEU A 166 8.50 2.73 -17.24
N GLY A 167 7.93 2.06 -18.26
CA GLY A 167 8.62 1.03 -19.06
C GLY A 167 8.79 -0.31 -18.32
N VAL A 168 8.05 -0.52 -17.23
CA VAL A 168 8.03 -1.79 -16.52
C VAL A 168 7.07 -2.75 -17.24
N GLU A 169 7.58 -3.92 -17.64
CA GLU A 169 6.74 -4.93 -18.27
C GLU A 169 5.77 -5.55 -17.25
N THR A 170 4.47 -5.52 -17.58
CA THR A 170 3.39 -6.00 -16.72
C THR A 170 2.61 -7.19 -17.30
N THR A 171 3.05 -7.72 -18.44
CA THR A 171 2.28 -8.70 -19.23
C THR A 171 2.63 -10.18 -18.99
N ASN A 172 3.76 -10.48 -18.32
CA ASN A 172 4.27 -11.85 -18.14
C ASN A 172 4.32 -12.28 -16.66
N LEU A 173 3.39 -11.83 -15.84
CA LEU A 173 3.37 -12.13 -14.39
C LEU A 173 2.87 -13.56 -14.07
N CYS A 174 2.24 -14.24 -15.01
CA CYS A 174 1.91 -15.66 -14.91
C CYS A 174 2.68 -16.36 -16.04
N GLY A 175 3.80 -16.96 -15.71
CA GLY A 175 4.53 -17.81 -16.67
C GLY A 175 3.58 -18.83 -17.32
N ASN A 176 3.69 -19.00 -18.64
CA ASN A 176 3.02 -20.06 -19.38
C ASN A 176 3.43 -21.43 -18.86
#